data_b9f6c3c65176e74f4f7349020af1f5a6
#
_entry.id   b9f6c3c65176e74f4f7349020af1f5a6
#
_cell.length_a   1.000
_cell.length_b   1.000
_cell.length_c   1.000
_cell.angle_alpha   90.00
_cell.angle_beta   90.00
_cell.angle_gamma   90.00
#
_symmetry.space_group_name_H-M   'P 1'
#
loop_
_entity.id
_entity.type
_entity.pdbx_description
1 polymer ?
#
loop_
_entity_poly.entity_id
_entity_poly.type
_entity_poly.pdbx_seq_one_letter_code
_entity_poly.pdbx_strand_id
1 'polypeptide(L)'
;TRLMARFPGVDVDAVRAANRKQALVPAGAIILDPVGTAPGVVIPGTPTVVVLPGPPRELQPMWKTAVVTDAVQSAIAGRTQFEQQTVRMFGLPESGLADTLRDAERTVEGFDRLEITTCLRRGELEIVTRYEPQDDGAYSGLLAVLRDRHGREMFSDDGALVDDQVAGLLDGRTIATAE
;
A
#
# COMPACT_ATOMS: atom_id res chain seq x y z
N THR A 1 -24.73 -12.04 15.12
CA THR A 1 -24.94 -12.05 16.58
C THR A 1 -24.29 -10.84 17.28
N ARG A 2 -23.12 -10.35 16.87
CA ARG A 2 -22.54 -9.10 17.40
C ARG A 2 -23.31 -7.84 16.98
N LEU A 3 -23.94 -7.85 15.79
CA LEU A 3 -24.75 -6.73 15.28
C LEU A 3 -26.01 -6.51 16.13
N MET A 4 -26.65 -7.61 16.58
CA MET A 4 -27.89 -7.58 17.35
C MET A 4 -27.74 -6.93 18.74
N ALA A 5 -26.57 -7.07 19.36
CA ALA A 5 -26.29 -6.45 20.65
C ALA A 5 -26.12 -4.92 20.57
N ARG A 6 -25.94 -4.36 19.36
CA ARG A 6 -25.62 -2.95 19.14
C ARG A 6 -26.84 -2.10 18.75
N PHE A 7 -27.95 -2.72 18.32
CA PHE A 7 -29.14 -2.05 17.82
C PHE A 7 -30.41 -2.68 18.39
N PRO A 8 -30.88 -2.26 19.57
CA PRO A 8 -32.16 -2.71 20.13
C PRO A 8 -33.31 -2.25 19.21
N GLY A 9 -34.17 -3.17 18.79
CA GLY A 9 -35.32 -2.92 17.93
C GLY A 9 -35.18 -3.37 16.47
N VAL A 10 -34.07 -4.02 16.11
CA VAL A 10 -33.88 -4.58 14.76
C VAL A 10 -34.65 -5.89 14.64
N ASP A 11 -35.43 -6.05 13.55
CA ASP A 11 -36.08 -7.31 13.18
C ASP A 11 -35.01 -8.37 12.88
N VAL A 12 -34.89 -9.32 13.80
CA VAL A 12 -33.88 -10.40 13.79
C VAL A 12 -34.05 -11.29 12.56
N ASP A 13 -35.29 -11.55 12.13
CA ASP A 13 -35.56 -12.44 11.02
C ASP A 13 -35.28 -11.76 9.67
N ALA A 14 -35.58 -10.47 9.56
CA ALA A 14 -35.18 -9.65 8.40
C ALA A 14 -33.63 -9.58 8.25
N VAL A 15 -32.91 -9.40 9.35
CA VAL A 15 -31.42 -9.41 9.34
C VAL A 15 -30.87 -10.78 8.97
N ARG A 16 -31.46 -11.87 9.49
CA ARG A 16 -31.06 -13.24 9.11
C ARG A 16 -31.32 -13.52 7.64
N ALA A 17 -32.47 -13.08 7.10
CA ALA A 17 -32.79 -13.24 5.69
C ALA A 17 -31.84 -12.46 4.79
N ALA A 18 -31.50 -11.21 5.14
CA ALA A 18 -30.55 -10.39 4.43
C ALA A 18 -29.13 -10.99 4.45
N ASN A 19 -28.69 -11.50 5.60
CA ASN A 19 -27.36 -12.11 5.77
C ASN A 19 -27.25 -13.50 5.14
N ARG A 20 -28.36 -14.18 4.84
CA ARG A 20 -28.33 -15.51 4.25
C ARG A 20 -27.57 -15.57 2.92
N LYS A 21 -27.70 -14.55 2.09
CA LYS A 21 -26.97 -14.47 0.82
C LYS A 21 -25.45 -14.37 1.02
N GLN A 22 -25.01 -13.66 2.06
CA GLN A 22 -23.59 -13.51 2.39
C GLN A 22 -23.00 -14.78 3.04
N ALA A 23 -23.84 -15.66 3.56
CA ALA A 23 -23.42 -16.92 4.14
C ALA A 23 -23.29 -18.05 3.10
N LEU A 24 -23.78 -17.84 1.88
CA LEU A 24 -23.68 -18.82 0.80
C LEU A 24 -22.38 -18.57 0.02
N VAL A 25 -21.48 -19.52 0.09
CA VAL A 25 -20.20 -19.47 -0.64
C VAL A 25 -20.11 -20.64 -1.60
N PRO A 26 -19.37 -20.53 -2.72
CA PRO A 26 -19.14 -21.64 -3.63
C PRO A 26 -18.52 -22.86 -2.92
N ALA A 27 -18.86 -24.05 -3.38
CA ALA A 27 -18.25 -25.28 -2.86
C ALA A 27 -16.73 -25.25 -3.12
N GLY A 28 -15.95 -25.65 -2.12
CA GLY A 28 -14.48 -25.63 -2.17
C GLY A 28 -13.85 -24.27 -1.93
N ALA A 29 -14.64 -23.23 -1.66
CA ALA A 29 -14.09 -21.92 -1.31
C ALA A 29 -13.47 -21.94 0.10
N ILE A 30 -12.38 -21.21 0.25
CA ILE A 30 -11.69 -20.96 1.53
C ILE A 30 -12.33 -19.71 2.14
N ILE A 31 -12.88 -19.84 3.34
CA ILE A 31 -13.50 -18.74 4.06
C ILE A 31 -12.44 -18.04 4.90
N LEU A 32 -12.34 -16.71 4.75
CA LEU A 32 -11.49 -15.86 5.56
C LEU A 32 -12.33 -15.23 6.67
N ASP A 33 -11.84 -15.30 7.90
CA ASP A 33 -12.54 -14.75 9.05
C ASP A 33 -12.80 -13.25 8.89
N PRO A 34 -14.01 -12.77 9.22
CA PRO A 34 -14.35 -11.37 9.08
C PRO A 34 -13.62 -10.50 10.09
N VAL A 35 -13.05 -9.41 9.64
CA VAL A 35 -12.57 -8.31 10.50
C VAL A 35 -13.73 -7.42 10.91
N GLY A 36 -14.67 -7.20 10.01
CA GLY A 36 -15.92 -6.48 10.25
C GLY A 36 -17.13 -7.42 10.31
N THR A 37 -18.08 -7.20 9.42
CA THR A 37 -19.34 -7.96 9.39
C THR A 37 -19.39 -9.03 8.30
N ALA A 38 -18.65 -8.85 7.21
CA ALA A 38 -18.64 -9.75 6.06
C ALA A 38 -17.36 -10.61 6.05
N PRO A 39 -17.47 -11.94 5.80
CA PRO A 39 -16.31 -12.78 5.56
C PRO A 39 -15.67 -12.44 4.21
N GLY A 40 -14.39 -12.75 4.07
CA GLY A 40 -13.74 -12.84 2.78
C GLY A 40 -13.79 -14.27 2.24
N VAL A 41 -13.54 -14.43 0.96
CA VAL A 41 -13.58 -15.75 0.33
C VAL A 41 -12.46 -15.85 -0.70
N VAL A 42 -11.71 -16.95 -0.69
CA VAL A 42 -10.82 -17.34 -1.77
C VAL A 42 -11.42 -18.54 -2.49
N ILE A 43 -11.62 -18.42 -3.79
CA ILE A 43 -12.18 -19.47 -4.65
C ILE A 43 -11.03 -20.00 -5.51
N PRO A 44 -10.51 -21.21 -5.23
CA PRO A 44 -9.50 -21.83 -6.06
C PRO A 44 -10.02 -22.10 -7.48
N GLY A 45 -9.19 -21.91 -8.48
CA GLY A 45 -9.54 -22.15 -9.88
C GLY A 45 -8.60 -21.43 -10.83
N THR A 46 -8.98 -21.41 -12.12
CA THR A 46 -8.28 -20.69 -13.17
C THR A 46 -9.29 -19.77 -13.87
N PRO A 47 -9.36 -18.49 -13.50
CA PRO A 47 -8.51 -17.82 -12.49
C PRO A 47 -8.90 -18.14 -11.05
N THR A 48 -7.94 -18.00 -10.12
CA THR A 48 -8.23 -17.91 -8.69
C THR A 48 -8.91 -16.57 -8.40
N VAL A 49 -10.03 -16.60 -7.64
CA VAL A 49 -10.79 -15.40 -7.31
C VAL A 49 -10.71 -15.11 -5.82
N VAL A 50 -10.40 -13.88 -5.45
CA VAL A 50 -10.39 -13.40 -4.08
C VAL A 50 -11.46 -12.33 -3.91
N VAL A 51 -12.38 -12.54 -2.96
CA VAL A 51 -13.45 -11.59 -2.63
C VAL A 51 -13.23 -11.08 -1.21
N LEU A 52 -13.09 -9.76 -1.08
CA LEU A 52 -12.85 -9.08 0.20
C LEU A 52 -13.82 -7.92 0.40
N PRO A 53 -14.10 -7.52 1.68
CA PRO A 53 -14.86 -6.33 1.98
C PRO A 53 -14.19 -5.05 1.43
N GLY A 54 -15.00 -4.04 1.05
CA GLY A 54 -14.49 -2.79 0.50
C GLY A 54 -13.76 -1.85 1.47
N PRO A 55 -14.17 -1.71 2.75
CA PRO A 55 -13.51 -0.77 3.66
C PRO A 55 -12.03 -1.14 3.89
N PRO A 56 -11.07 -0.20 3.72
CA PRO A 56 -9.63 -0.48 3.81
C PRO A 56 -9.20 -1.15 5.13
N ARG A 57 -9.80 -0.74 6.25
CA ARG A 57 -9.55 -1.31 7.58
C ARG A 57 -9.92 -2.80 7.70
N GLU A 58 -10.83 -3.29 6.84
CA GLU A 58 -11.24 -4.70 6.78
C GLU A 58 -10.44 -5.43 5.70
N LEU A 59 -10.33 -4.82 4.52
CA LEU A 59 -9.65 -5.37 3.36
C LEU A 59 -8.16 -5.68 3.64
N GLN A 60 -7.42 -4.70 4.19
CA GLN A 60 -5.98 -4.84 4.38
C GLN A 60 -5.55 -6.04 5.24
N PRO A 61 -6.10 -6.25 6.47
CA PRO A 61 -5.76 -7.42 7.26
C PRO A 61 -6.26 -8.72 6.63
N MET A 62 -7.43 -8.71 5.97
CA MET A 62 -7.96 -9.88 5.30
C MET A 62 -7.17 -10.25 4.05
N TRP A 63 -6.62 -9.27 3.32
CA TRP A 63 -5.68 -9.50 2.22
C TRP A 63 -4.44 -10.25 2.69
N LYS A 64 -3.87 -9.86 3.84
CA LYS A 64 -2.71 -10.57 4.43
C LYS A 64 -3.01 -12.04 4.71
N THR A 65 -4.25 -12.37 5.09
CA THR A 65 -4.68 -13.75 5.28
C THR A 65 -4.95 -14.47 3.96
N ALA A 66 -5.55 -13.77 2.98
CA ALA A 66 -5.84 -14.34 1.67
C ALA A 66 -4.57 -14.72 0.92
N VAL A 67 -3.57 -13.81 0.91
CA VAL A 67 -2.36 -13.96 0.09
C VAL A 67 -1.51 -15.15 0.49
N VAL A 68 -1.58 -15.62 1.73
CA VAL A 68 -0.81 -16.79 2.21
C VAL A 68 -1.53 -18.13 1.99
N THR A 69 -2.74 -18.14 1.45
CA THR A 69 -3.44 -19.39 1.11
C THR A 69 -2.76 -20.08 -0.08
N ASP A 70 -2.73 -21.41 -0.08
CA ASP A 70 -2.12 -22.20 -1.16
C ASP A 70 -2.70 -21.86 -2.54
N ALA A 71 -4.01 -21.57 -2.61
CA ALA A 71 -4.67 -21.21 -3.86
C ALA A 71 -4.12 -19.91 -4.45
N VAL A 72 -3.94 -18.88 -3.62
CA VAL A 72 -3.38 -17.59 -4.08
C VAL A 72 -1.89 -17.74 -4.35
N GLN A 73 -1.12 -18.43 -3.48
CA GLN A 73 0.31 -18.67 -3.70
C GLN A 73 0.57 -19.42 -5.02
N SER A 74 -0.25 -20.42 -5.32
CA SER A 74 -0.16 -21.15 -6.59
C SER A 74 -0.48 -20.25 -7.79
N ALA A 75 -1.48 -19.40 -7.67
CA ALA A 75 -1.88 -18.48 -8.74
C ALA A 75 -0.81 -17.42 -9.05
N ILE A 76 -0.02 -17.02 -8.05
CA ILE A 76 1.05 -16.02 -8.20
C ILE A 76 2.46 -16.63 -8.19
N ALA A 77 2.58 -17.95 -8.34
CA ALA A 77 3.88 -18.64 -8.26
C ALA A 77 4.92 -18.15 -9.30
N GLY A 78 4.42 -17.68 -10.46
CA GLY A 78 5.26 -17.11 -11.52
C GLY A 78 5.44 -15.59 -11.46
N ARG A 79 5.08 -14.94 -10.34
CA ARG A 79 5.19 -13.48 -10.21
C ARG A 79 6.64 -13.04 -10.23
N THR A 80 6.90 -11.92 -10.90
CA THR A 80 8.16 -11.20 -10.76
C THR A 80 8.24 -10.59 -9.35
N GLN A 81 9.42 -10.65 -8.74
CA GLN A 81 9.69 -9.94 -7.50
C GLN A 81 10.15 -8.53 -7.84
N PHE A 82 9.57 -7.56 -7.16
CA PHE A 82 9.97 -6.17 -7.27
C PHE A 82 10.47 -5.67 -5.92
N GLU A 83 11.55 -4.90 -5.95
CA GLU A 83 11.90 -3.98 -4.87
C GLU A 83 11.09 -2.71 -5.01
N GLN A 84 10.78 -2.07 -3.91
CA GLN A 84 10.11 -0.78 -3.89
C GLN A 84 10.80 0.14 -2.91
N GLN A 85 11.19 1.31 -3.40
CA GLN A 85 11.82 2.35 -2.60
C GLN A 85 10.98 3.62 -2.67
N THR A 86 11.02 4.41 -1.62
CA THR A 86 10.27 5.66 -1.54
C THR A 86 11.19 6.78 -1.11
N VAL A 87 11.26 7.82 -1.93
CA VAL A 87 11.94 9.08 -1.61
C VAL A 87 10.89 10.13 -1.31
N ARG A 88 11.14 10.96 -0.29
CA ARG A 88 10.22 12.04 0.12
C ARG A 88 10.94 13.37 0.11
N MET A 89 10.29 14.37 -0.48
CA MET A 89 10.80 15.73 -0.60
C MET A 89 9.73 16.73 -0.13
N PHE A 90 10.17 17.88 0.33
CA PHE A 90 9.26 18.95 0.75
C PHE A 90 9.59 20.25 0.02
N GLY A 91 8.56 20.94 -0.47
CA GLY A 91 8.72 22.23 -1.13
C GLY A 91 9.16 22.19 -2.59
N LEU A 92 9.38 21.00 -3.16
CA LEU A 92 9.70 20.84 -4.58
C LEU A 92 8.40 20.81 -5.41
N PRO A 93 8.23 21.66 -6.44
CA PRO A 93 7.10 21.58 -7.35
C PRO A 93 7.23 20.36 -8.30
N GLU A 94 6.10 19.78 -8.70
CA GLU A 94 6.09 18.64 -9.64
C GLU A 94 6.82 18.91 -10.96
N SER A 95 6.77 20.16 -11.45
CA SER A 95 7.49 20.56 -12.67
C SER A 95 9.01 20.46 -12.52
N GLY A 96 9.55 20.81 -11.33
CA GLY A 96 10.97 20.68 -11.03
C GLY A 96 11.42 19.22 -10.99
N LEU A 97 10.60 18.34 -10.41
CA LEU A 97 10.85 16.90 -10.43
C LEU A 97 10.79 16.34 -11.86
N ALA A 98 9.78 16.75 -12.65
CA ALA A 98 9.61 16.28 -14.02
C ALA A 98 10.86 16.61 -14.90
N ASP A 99 11.47 17.77 -14.70
CA ASP A 99 12.72 18.12 -15.38
C ASP A 99 13.87 17.20 -14.95
N THR A 100 13.94 16.91 -13.64
CA THR A 100 14.98 16.02 -13.11
C THR A 100 14.81 14.59 -13.61
N LEU A 101 13.58 14.07 -13.68
CA LEU A 101 13.33 12.74 -14.21
C LEU A 101 13.68 12.63 -15.70
N ARG A 102 13.40 13.67 -16.50
CA ARG A 102 13.83 13.73 -17.92
C ARG A 102 15.35 13.71 -18.08
N ASP A 103 16.07 14.34 -17.17
CA ASP A 103 17.53 14.28 -17.19
C ASP A 103 18.05 12.92 -16.72
N ALA A 104 17.43 12.33 -15.70
CA ALA A 104 17.76 10.98 -15.23
C ALA A 104 17.52 9.94 -16.36
N GLU A 105 16.42 10.06 -17.11
CA GLU A 105 16.14 9.20 -18.27
C GLU A 105 17.25 9.21 -19.32
N ARG A 106 17.93 10.34 -19.49
CA ARG A 106 19.04 10.48 -20.44
C ARG A 106 20.40 10.03 -19.91
N THR A 107 20.59 10.02 -18.61
CA THR A 107 21.90 9.84 -17.98
C THR A 107 22.04 8.57 -17.15
N VAL A 108 20.94 7.97 -16.72
CA VAL A 108 20.93 6.76 -15.90
C VAL A 108 20.71 5.54 -16.80
N GLU A 109 21.67 4.63 -16.84
CA GLU A 109 21.52 3.37 -17.57
C GLU A 109 20.43 2.50 -16.93
N GLY A 110 19.48 2.04 -17.74
CA GLY A 110 18.38 1.19 -17.30
C GLY A 110 17.23 1.96 -16.65
N PHE A 111 17.18 3.27 -16.78
CA PHE A 111 16.06 4.08 -16.26
C PHE A 111 14.68 3.62 -16.77
N ASP A 112 14.61 3.14 -18.01
CA ASP A 112 13.39 2.62 -18.65
C ASP A 112 12.82 1.36 -17.98
N ARG A 113 13.60 0.70 -17.11
CA ARG A 113 13.15 -0.46 -16.32
C ARG A 113 12.64 -0.09 -14.92
N LEU A 114 12.69 1.20 -14.57
CA LEU A 114 12.15 1.71 -13.32
C LEU A 114 10.69 2.11 -13.49
N GLU A 115 9.81 1.58 -12.66
CA GLU A 115 8.43 2.06 -12.55
C GLU A 115 8.37 3.19 -11.51
N ILE A 116 8.28 4.44 -11.96
CA ILE A 116 8.29 5.62 -11.09
C ILE A 116 6.89 6.20 -11.02
N THR A 117 6.37 6.36 -9.80
CA THR A 117 5.12 7.07 -9.54
C THR A 117 5.36 8.20 -8.56
N THR A 118 4.65 9.31 -8.76
CA THR A 118 4.77 10.50 -7.91
C THR A 118 3.42 10.90 -7.35
N CYS A 119 3.40 11.41 -6.12
CA CYS A 119 2.22 11.93 -5.48
C CYS A 119 2.58 13.20 -4.68
N LEU A 120 1.93 14.31 -5.01
CA LEU A 120 2.07 15.55 -4.24
C LEU A 120 0.89 15.67 -3.26
N ARG A 121 1.20 15.73 -1.97
CA ARG A 121 0.19 15.89 -0.93
C ARG A 121 0.68 16.85 0.16
N ARG A 122 -0.04 17.95 0.39
CA ARG A 122 0.28 18.94 1.43
C ARG A 122 1.68 19.52 1.36
N GLY A 123 2.23 19.68 0.15
CA GLY A 123 3.60 20.16 -0.08
C GLY A 123 4.68 19.08 0.04
N GLU A 124 4.33 17.87 0.44
CA GLU A 124 5.19 16.69 0.40
C GLU A 124 5.05 16.00 -0.95
N LEU A 125 6.17 15.78 -1.60
CA LEU A 125 6.29 15.04 -2.84
C LEU A 125 6.87 13.66 -2.54
N GLU A 126 6.03 12.64 -2.75
CA GLU A 126 6.41 11.24 -2.62
C GLU A 126 6.78 10.68 -4.00
N ILE A 127 7.93 10.06 -4.10
CA ILE A 127 8.45 9.40 -5.31
C ILE A 127 8.62 7.92 -4.96
N VAL A 128 7.74 7.08 -5.51
CA VAL A 128 7.82 5.63 -5.33
C VAL A 128 8.42 5.02 -6.59
N THR A 129 9.51 4.31 -6.43
CA THR A 129 10.19 3.60 -7.52
C THR A 129 10.11 2.09 -7.27
N ARG A 130 9.59 1.35 -8.25
CA ARG A 130 9.59 -0.11 -8.27
C ARG A 130 10.50 -0.60 -9.37
N TYR A 131 11.26 -1.64 -9.10
CA TYR A 131 12.23 -2.23 -10.04
C TYR A 131 12.51 -3.69 -9.70
N GLU A 132 12.98 -4.47 -10.66
CA GLU A 132 13.44 -5.82 -10.39
C GLU A 132 14.82 -5.79 -9.70
N PRO A 133 15.16 -6.77 -8.83
CA PRO A 133 16.41 -6.74 -8.05
C PRO A 133 17.69 -6.56 -8.88
N GLN A 134 17.71 -7.03 -10.14
CA GLN A 134 18.84 -6.84 -11.04
C GLN A 134 19.01 -5.39 -11.52
N ASP A 135 17.99 -4.53 -11.34
CA ASP A 135 17.98 -3.14 -11.78
C ASP A 135 18.30 -2.16 -10.64
N ASP A 136 18.79 -2.66 -9.50
CA ASP A 136 19.22 -1.85 -8.35
C ASP A 136 20.25 -0.78 -8.74
N GLY A 137 21.11 -1.05 -9.72
CA GLY A 137 22.04 -0.08 -10.28
C GLY A 137 21.36 1.12 -10.92
N ALA A 138 20.23 0.91 -11.63
CA ALA A 138 19.43 1.97 -12.21
C ALA A 138 18.74 2.82 -11.13
N TYR A 139 18.19 2.18 -10.09
CA TYR A 139 17.62 2.89 -8.93
C TYR A 139 18.70 3.73 -8.21
N SER A 140 19.88 3.16 -7.96
CA SER A 140 20.99 3.88 -7.33
C SER A 140 21.42 5.09 -8.15
N GLY A 141 21.44 4.98 -9.49
CA GLY A 141 21.69 6.09 -10.40
C GLY A 141 20.62 7.19 -10.30
N LEU A 142 19.34 6.83 -10.30
CA LEU A 142 18.25 7.77 -10.11
C LEU A 142 18.37 8.49 -8.76
N LEU A 143 18.61 7.75 -7.68
CA LEU A 143 18.77 8.31 -6.34
C LEU A 143 19.93 9.32 -6.26
N ALA A 144 21.04 9.03 -6.93
CA ALA A 144 22.18 9.95 -7.01
C ALA A 144 21.80 11.27 -7.71
N VAL A 145 21.06 11.21 -8.82
CA VAL A 145 20.57 12.40 -9.54
C VAL A 145 19.61 13.21 -8.66
N LEU A 146 18.70 12.54 -7.94
CA LEU A 146 17.77 13.20 -7.04
C LEU A 146 18.49 13.89 -5.88
N ARG A 147 19.48 13.24 -5.28
CA ARG A 147 20.30 13.82 -4.19
C ARG A 147 21.14 15.01 -4.65
N ASP A 148 21.74 14.92 -5.82
CA ASP A 148 22.55 16.01 -6.36
C ASP A 148 21.72 17.27 -6.60
N ARG A 149 20.52 17.12 -7.16
CA ARG A 149 19.67 18.25 -7.53
C ARG A 149 18.79 18.77 -6.42
N HIS A 150 18.30 17.88 -5.56
CA HIS A 150 17.23 18.16 -4.59
C HIS A 150 17.59 17.70 -3.17
N GLY A 151 18.86 17.61 -2.84
CA GLY A 151 19.31 17.16 -1.53
C GLY A 151 18.86 18.06 -0.37
N ARG A 152 18.46 19.31 -0.64
CA ARG A 152 17.91 20.23 0.38
C ARG A 152 16.43 20.01 0.62
N GLU A 153 15.70 19.64 -0.41
CA GLU A 153 14.26 19.35 -0.37
C GLU A 153 14.00 17.90 0.08
N MET A 154 14.99 17.02 -0.11
CA MET A 154 14.89 15.60 0.27
C MET A 154 15.07 15.46 1.78
N PHE A 155 14.01 14.99 2.45
CA PHE A 155 14.04 14.73 3.88
C PHE A 155 14.03 13.23 4.23
N SER A 156 13.72 12.37 3.26
CA SER A 156 13.77 10.92 3.43
C SER A 156 14.13 10.23 2.11
N ASP A 157 15.02 9.27 2.16
CA ASP A 157 15.41 8.39 1.05
C ASP A 157 15.16 6.90 1.36
N ASP A 158 14.58 6.62 2.52
CA ASP A 158 14.19 5.30 3.01
C ASP A 158 12.67 5.15 3.21
N GLY A 159 11.90 6.20 2.85
CA GLY A 159 10.45 6.23 2.99
C GLY A 159 9.93 6.65 4.35
N ALA A 160 10.81 7.00 5.31
CA ALA A 160 10.39 7.47 6.63
C ALA A 160 9.50 8.72 6.51
N LEU A 161 8.39 8.72 7.26
CA LEU A 161 7.47 9.86 7.30
C LEU A 161 8.06 11.02 8.11
N VAL A 162 7.64 12.24 7.78
CA VAL A 162 8.07 13.42 8.55
C VAL A 162 7.66 13.31 10.02
N ASP A 163 6.50 12.75 10.30
CA ASP A 163 6.01 12.55 11.66
C ASP A 163 6.90 11.61 12.46
N ASP A 164 7.40 10.54 11.85
CA ASP A 164 8.32 9.58 12.48
C ASP A 164 9.68 10.24 12.79
N GLN A 165 10.20 11.06 11.86
CA GLN A 165 11.44 11.79 12.06
C GLN A 165 11.32 12.83 13.17
N VAL A 166 10.20 13.60 13.18
CA VAL A 166 9.91 14.56 14.24
C VAL A 166 9.75 13.85 15.58
N ALA A 167 9.04 12.73 15.63
CA ALA A 167 8.93 11.92 16.84
C ALA A 167 10.29 11.47 17.36
N GLY A 168 11.18 11.03 16.46
CA GLY A 168 12.55 10.65 16.82
C GLY A 168 13.37 11.83 17.38
N LEU A 169 13.22 13.03 16.80
CA LEU A 169 13.89 14.26 17.29
C LEU A 169 13.35 14.74 18.65
N LEU A 170 12.12 14.36 18.97
CA LEU A 170 11.45 14.71 20.23
C LEU A 170 11.61 13.65 21.32
N ASP A 171 12.30 12.55 21.03
CA ASP A 171 12.50 11.50 22.01
C ASP A 171 13.13 12.03 23.32
N GLY A 172 12.55 11.66 24.44
CA GLY A 172 12.93 12.15 25.76
C GLY A 172 12.53 13.62 26.05
N ARG A 173 11.76 14.28 25.18
CA ARG A 173 11.25 15.64 25.36
C ARG A 173 9.74 15.66 25.60
N THR A 174 9.29 16.67 26.34
CA THR A 174 7.86 16.96 26.53
C THR A 174 7.47 18.10 25.62
N ILE A 175 6.39 17.92 24.83
CA ILE A 175 5.77 18.97 24.03
C ILE A 175 4.35 19.22 24.53
N ALA A 176 3.89 20.46 24.43
CA ALA A 176 2.50 20.85 24.67
C ALA A 176 2.02 21.68 23.48
N THR A 177 0.77 21.44 23.07
CA THR A 177 0.08 22.26 22.07
C THR A 177 -1.01 23.07 22.75
N ALA A 178 -1.24 24.28 22.25
CA ALA A 178 -2.38 25.11 22.64
C ALA A 178 -3.09 25.58 21.36
N GLU A 179 -4.43 25.45 21.32
CA GLU A 179 -5.30 25.99 20.28
C GLU A 179 -5.88 27.33 20.68
#